data_964a0f6e4cc0a10ce32b072a47a0a8fa
#
_entry.id   964a0f6e4cc0a10ce32b072a47a0a8fa
#
_cell.length_a   1.000
_cell.length_b   1.000
_cell.length_c   1.000
_cell.angle_alpha   90.00
_cell.angle_beta   90.00
_cell.angle_gamma   90.00
#
_symmetry.space_group_name_H-M   'P 1'
#
loop_
_entity.id
_entity.type
_entity.pdbx_description
1 polymer ?
#
loop_
_entity_poly.entity_id
_entity_poly.type
_entity_poly.pdbx_seq_one_letter_code
_entity_poly.pdbx_strand_id
1 'polypeptide(L)'
;MKSFLASVGLFAVCVSFTARAADLPVKAPPALPPPYNWSGFYLGANLGGAWTSGSLPISGNNLYGGITEFIGGVQAGYNFQAGHLLLGVEGDFDGVTFGHPVLPTPTLGSVRPNWIGTVAGRVGLVEDRWLVYGKFGGGWVQSNASLNFPGVTWQGSNTSSGWLGGVGIECGFKSHWTIKLEYDYIGLGHWTSATVPAIPLNRDLQMVKFGANYKFESGLPDTVAPARTVHSAVRSEGEDLAKKSQNPIADMVSVPFQSNTNFNAGPYNRTQEVLNIQPVIPLRINADWNVISRTIMPVISQPSPLFNNNTNGIGDITQQFFFTPAHPGSLIWGVGPVFTVPSATDPILGTGKVLFGPTAVALVTPGHWVIGVLVNNQWSVGGNPLRPPVNEFLAQPFVNYNMAHGWYLTSSPVITADWLAAPGQQWTVPIGGGLGRIFKLGDQPVSANIAGYYNVVRPTGAPNWQLRAQLSLLFPER
;
A
#
# COMPACT_ATOMS: atom_id res chain seq x y z
N MET A 1 1.14 -9.49 -24.88
CA MET A 1 -0.10 -10.26 -24.62
C MET A 1 0.12 -11.66 -24.03
N LYS A 2 1.33 -12.18 -23.87
CA LYS A 2 1.60 -13.56 -23.36
C LYS A 2 2.18 -13.64 -21.94
N SER A 3 2.49 -12.54 -21.27
CA SER A 3 3.13 -12.51 -19.93
C SER A 3 2.20 -12.16 -18.76
N PHE A 4 0.94 -11.79 -19.02
CA PHE A 4 0.00 -11.37 -17.97
C PHE A 4 -0.92 -12.50 -17.46
N LEU A 5 -0.98 -13.65 -18.15
CA LEU A 5 -1.82 -14.79 -17.76
C LEU A 5 -1.23 -15.71 -16.68
N ALA A 6 0.04 -15.50 -16.31
CA ALA A 6 0.70 -16.33 -15.30
C ALA A 6 0.32 -15.97 -13.84
N SER A 7 -0.19 -14.76 -13.59
CA SER A 7 -0.50 -14.30 -12.23
C SER A 7 -1.92 -14.65 -11.74
N VAL A 8 -2.82 -15.00 -12.65
CA VAL A 8 -4.21 -15.39 -12.32
C VAL A 8 -4.34 -16.90 -12.07
N GLY A 9 -3.42 -17.70 -12.59
CA GLY A 9 -3.47 -19.16 -12.48
C GLY A 9 -3.17 -19.75 -11.10
N LEU A 10 -2.58 -18.97 -10.18
CA LEU A 10 -2.20 -19.47 -8.84
C LEU A 10 -3.37 -19.48 -7.83
N PHE A 11 -4.49 -18.85 -8.14
CA PHE A 11 -5.64 -18.75 -7.23
C PHE A 11 -6.65 -19.91 -7.31
N ALA A 12 -6.55 -20.76 -8.32
CA ALA A 12 -7.57 -21.78 -8.57
C ALA A 12 -7.29 -23.17 -7.95
N VAL A 13 -6.12 -23.41 -7.34
CA VAL A 13 -5.69 -24.77 -6.92
C VAL A 13 -5.98 -25.10 -5.45
N CYS A 14 -6.44 -24.16 -4.62
CA CYS A 14 -6.62 -24.41 -3.17
C CYS A 14 -8.01 -24.88 -2.72
N VAL A 15 -8.89 -25.37 -3.59
CA VAL A 15 -10.30 -25.68 -3.21
C VAL A 15 -10.58 -27.17 -2.95
N SER A 16 -9.63 -28.09 -3.02
CA SER A 16 -9.94 -29.53 -2.90
C SER A 16 -9.10 -30.24 -1.85
N PHE A 17 -9.43 -30.06 -0.56
CA PHE A 17 -9.11 -31.07 0.48
C PHE A 17 -10.30 -31.26 1.41
N THR A 18 -10.95 -32.41 1.26
CA THR A 18 -11.95 -32.92 2.19
C THR A 18 -11.26 -33.46 3.45
N ALA A 19 -11.40 -32.79 4.58
CA ALA A 19 -11.00 -33.32 5.87
C ALA A 19 -12.08 -34.24 6.43
N ARG A 20 -11.75 -35.52 6.62
CA ARG A 20 -12.53 -36.45 7.46
C ARG A 20 -12.14 -36.25 8.92
N ALA A 21 -13.12 -35.97 9.76
CA ALA A 21 -12.96 -35.93 11.21
C ALA A 21 -12.93 -37.38 11.74
N ALA A 22 -11.85 -37.72 12.43
CA ALA A 22 -11.79 -38.89 13.32
C ALA A 22 -11.57 -38.38 14.74
N ASP A 23 -12.48 -38.73 15.67
CA ASP A 23 -12.35 -38.47 17.10
C ASP A 23 -11.12 -39.19 17.66
N LEU A 24 -10.14 -38.43 18.13
CA LEU A 24 -9.02 -38.91 18.92
C LEU A 24 -8.97 -38.13 20.25
N PRO A 25 -8.48 -38.75 21.34
CA PRO A 25 -8.50 -38.15 22.68
C PRO A 25 -7.73 -36.82 22.70
N VAL A 26 -8.33 -35.83 23.33
CA VAL A 26 -7.83 -34.45 23.46
C VAL A 26 -6.43 -34.45 24.08
N LYS A 27 -5.42 -34.35 23.24
CA LYS A 27 -4.08 -33.99 23.67
C LYS A 27 -4.13 -32.51 24.10
N ALA A 28 -3.53 -32.18 25.24
CA ALA A 28 -3.44 -30.81 25.72
C ALA A 28 -3.03 -29.86 24.58
N PRO A 29 -3.64 -28.67 24.45
CA PRO A 29 -3.27 -27.73 23.39
C PRO A 29 -1.76 -27.49 23.42
N PRO A 30 -1.07 -27.47 22.27
CA PRO A 30 0.34 -27.10 22.24
C PRO A 30 0.49 -25.71 22.87
N ALA A 31 1.52 -25.55 23.70
CA ALA A 31 1.88 -24.24 24.24
C ALA A 31 2.01 -23.27 23.05
N LEU A 32 1.38 -22.09 23.18
CA LEU A 32 1.46 -21.05 22.15
C LEU A 32 2.94 -20.75 21.88
N PRO A 33 3.37 -20.65 20.61
CA PRO A 33 4.72 -20.25 20.30
C PRO A 33 4.99 -18.88 20.95
N PRO A 34 6.19 -18.65 21.50
CA PRO A 34 6.54 -17.36 22.10
C PRO A 34 6.38 -16.24 21.05
N PRO A 35 6.00 -15.02 21.47
CA PRO A 35 5.90 -13.88 20.57
C PRO A 35 7.22 -13.67 19.85
N TYR A 36 7.15 -13.23 18.60
CA TYR A 36 8.35 -12.99 17.79
C TYR A 36 9.14 -11.81 18.38
N ASN A 37 10.39 -12.06 18.76
CA ASN A 37 11.29 -11.02 19.27
C ASN A 37 11.98 -10.33 18.07
N TRP A 38 11.73 -9.03 17.89
CA TRP A 38 12.30 -8.22 16.81
C TRP A 38 13.69 -7.65 17.13
N SER A 39 14.12 -7.69 18.41
CA SER A 39 15.43 -7.16 18.80
C SER A 39 16.57 -7.97 18.22
N GLY A 40 17.61 -7.30 17.79
CA GLY A 40 18.85 -7.92 17.32
C GLY A 40 19.33 -7.40 15.98
N PHE A 41 20.51 -7.86 15.61
CA PHE A 41 21.11 -7.59 14.31
C PHE A 41 20.46 -8.47 13.23
N TYR A 42 20.29 -7.92 12.04
CA TYR A 42 19.81 -8.66 10.88
C TYR A 42 20.61 -8.32 9.63
N LEU A 43 20.66 -9.28 8.71
CA LEU A 43 21.21 -9.15 7.38
C LEU A 43 20.17 -9.66 6.38
N GLY A 44 19.98 -8.98 5.27
CA GLY A 44 18.99 -9.36 4.28
C GLY A 44 19.39 -9.02 2.86
N ALA A 45 18.53 -9.47 1.96
CA ALA A 45 18.58 -9.11 0.55
C ALA A 45 17.23 -8.58 0.11
N ASN A 46 17.23 -7.71 -0.89
CA ASN A 46 16.03 -7.14 -1.47
C ASN A 46 16.09 -7.16 -3.00
N LEU A 47 14.89 -7.05 -3.59
CA LEU A 47 14.70 -6.80 -5.02
C LEU A 47 13.49 -5.88 -5.18
N GLY A 48 13.48 -5.09 -6.25
CA GLY A 48 12.38 -4.14 -6.43
C GLY A 48 12.46 -3.34 -7.71
N GLY A 49 11.70 -2.28 -7.75
CA GLY A 49 11.70 -1.28 -8.82
C GLY A 49 12.04 0.10 -8.27
N ALA A 50 12.82 0.84 -9.02
CA ALA A 50 13.12 2.24 -8.78
C ALA A 50 12.67 3.09 -9.96
N TRP A 51 12.13 4.27 -9.71
CA TRP A 51 11.75 5.22 -10.75
C TRP A 51 12.08 6.64 -10.31
N THR A 52 12.48 7.42 -11.30
CA THR A 52 12.77 8.85 -11.12
C THR A 52 11.77 9.68 -11.88
N SER A 53 11.27 10.74 -11.26
CA SER A 53 10.55 11.81 -11.95
C SER A 53 11.52 12.96 -12.16
N GLY A 54 11.80 13.32 -13.41
CA GLY A 54 12.67 14.44 -13.75
C GLY A 54 12.08 15.30 -14.88
N SER A 55 12.22 16.62 -14.76
CA SER A 55 11.90 17.55 -15.84
C SER A 55 13.18 18.16 -16.40
N LEU A 56 13.35 18.10 -17.73
CA LEU A 56 14.38 18.83 -18.46
C LEU A 56 13.75 20.08 -19.09
N PRO A 57 14.07 21.30 -18.63
CA PRO A 57 13.65 22.50 -19.32
C PRO A 57 14.54 22.73 -20.56
N ILE A 58 14.10 22.30 -21.74
CA ILE A 58 14.76 22.63 -23.00
C ILE A 58 13.83 23.55 -23.79
N SER A 59 14.29 24.77 -24.06
CA SER A 59 13.62 25.75 -24.96
C SER A 59 12.13 26.02 -24.63
N GLY A 60 11.81 26.18 -23.35
CA GLY A 60 10.43 26.54 -22.92
C GLY A 60 9.46 25.37 -22.82
N ASN A 61 9.86 24.15 -23.16
CA ASN A 61 9.06 22.93 -22.99
C ASN A 61 9.71 22.03 -21.93
N ASN A 62 8.94 21.64 -20.91
CA ASN A 62 9.35 20.63 -19.95
C ASN A 62 9.19 19.23 -20.60
N LEU A 63 10.31 18.59 -20.93
CA LEU A 63 10.33 17.18 -21.30
C LEU A 63 10.33 16.31 -20.02
N TYR A 64 9.23 15.62 -19.80
CA TYR A 64 9.11 14.65 -18.69
C TYR A 64 9.67 13.30 -19.15
N GLY A 65 10.69 12.82 -18.46
CA GLY A 65 11.22 11.48 -18.62
C GLY A 65 11.19 10.76 -17.27
N GLY A 66 10.39 9.70 -17.15
CA GLY A 66 10.48 8.75 -16.04
C GLY A 66 11.44 7.63 -16.44
N ILE A 67 12.37 7.25 -15.56
CA ILE A 67 13.20 6.06 -15.72
C ILE A 67 12.67 5.04 -14.72
N THR A 68 12.24 3.87 -15.20
CA THR A 68 11.89 2.73 -14.35
C THR A 68 12.96 1.68 -14.49
N GLU A 69 13.58 1.33 -13.39
CA GLU A 69 14.69 0.38 -13.36
C GLU A 69 14.43 -0.72 -12.32
N PHE A 70 14.93 -1.91 -12.59
CA PHE A 70 14.93 -2.98 -11.61
C PHE A 70 16.15 -2.80 -10.68
N ILE A 71 15.92 -2.92 -9.38
CA ILE A 71 16.95 -2.85 -8.34
C ILE A 71 17.04 -4.17 -7.59
N GLY A 72 18.22 -4.47 -7.09
CA GLY A 72 18.45 -5.59 -6.20
C GLY A 72 19.69 -5.34 -5.37
N GLY A 73 19.61 -5.69 -4.09
CA GLY A 73 20.64 -5.33 -3.17
C GLY A 73 20.66 -6.11 -1.87
N VAL A 74 21.46 -5.61 -0.95
CA VAL A 74 21.61 -6.15 0.40
C VAL A 74 21.30 -5.07 1.42
N GLN A 75 20.82 -5.51 2.57
CA GLN A 75 20.50 -4.64 3.69
C GLN A 75 21.00 -5.23 5.01
N ALA A 76 21.37 -4.36 5.91
CA ALA A 76 21.78 -4.73 7.27
C ALA A 76 21.25 -3.72 8.27
N GLY A 77 20.87 -4.18 9.45
CA GLY A 77 20.34 -3.28 10.47
C GLY A 77 20.34 -3.89 11.86
N TYR A 78 20.00 -3.07 12.82
CA TYR A 78 19.79 -3.47 14.20
C TYR A 78 18.48 -2.89 14.70
N ASN A 79 17.65 -3.74 15.30
CA ASN A 79 16.38 -3.38 15.93
C ASN A 79 16.47 -3.52 17.43
N PHE A 80 15.85 -2.59 18.15
CA PHE A 80 15.59 -2.64 19.58
C PHE A 80 14.08 -2.54 19.80
N GLN A 81 13.48 -3.56 20.41
CA GLN A 81 12.05 -3.62 20.72
C GLN A 81 11.82 -3.37 22.19
N ALA A 82 10.89 -2.45 22.49
CA ALA A 82 10.40 -2.16 23.85
C ALA A 82 8.86 -2.27 23.85
N GLY A 83 8.35 -3.44 24.24
CA GLY A 83 6.92 -3.74 24.14
C GLY A 83 6.46 -3.74 22.68
N HIS A 84 5.48 -2.91 22.34
CA HIS A 84 4.98 -2.76 20.96
C HIS A 84 5.77 -1.75 20.11
N LEU A 85 6.72 -1.01 20.71
CA LEU A 85 7.54 -0.04 20.01
C LEU A 85 8.86 -0.66 19.55
N LEU A 86 9.23 -0.41 18.29
CA LEU A 86 10.52 -0.77 17.74
C LEU A 86 11.27 0.49 17.33
N LEU A 87 12.53 0.56 17.71
CA LEU A 87 13.51 1.53 17.23
C LEU A 87 14.64 0.77 16.55
N GLY A 88 15.11 1.25 15.43
CA GLY A 88 16.19 0.57 14.70
C GLY A 88 16.98 1.51 13.80
N VAL A 89 18.04 0.96 13.25
CA VAL A 89 18.83 1.57 12.18
C VAL A 89 19.00 0.55 11.07
N GLU A 90 18.93 1.00 9.82
CA GLU A 90 19.09 0.15 8.64
C GLU A 90 19.95 0.87 7.61
N GLY A 91 20.84 0.12 6.97
CA GLY A 91 21.55 0.55 5.77
C GLY A 91 21.26 -0.41 4.63
N ASP A 92 21.02 0.13 3.44
CA ASP A 92 20.78 -0.62 2.21
C ASP A 92 21.83 -0.23 1.17
N PHE A 93 22.21 -1.21 0.33
CA PHE A 93 23.03 -0.99 -0.85
C PHE A 93 22.43 -1.75 -2.02
N ASP A 94 21.90 -1.03 -3.01
CA ASP A 94 21.19 -1.57 -4.15
C ASP A 94 21.94 -1.29 -5.44
N GLY A 95 22.20 -2.34 -6.24
CA GLY A 95 22.63 -2.23 -7.62
C GLY A 95 21.43 -2.00 -8.55
N VAL A 96 21.65 -1.23 -9.60
CA VAL A 96 20.60 -0.93 -10.59
C VAL A 96 20.90 -1.72 -11.86
N THR A 97 19.98 -2.58 -12.27
CA THR A 97 20.13 -3.44 -13.46
C THR A 97 18.90 -3.34 -14.36
N PHE A 98 19.15 -3.12 -15.67
CA PHE A 98 18.18 -3.17 -16.75
C PHE A 98 17.05 -2.12 -16.73
N GLY A 99 17.36 -0.91 -17.18
CA GLY A 99 16.38 0.07 -17.62
C GLY A 99 16.71 0.60 -19.01
N HIS A 100 15.71 0.81 -19.85
CA HIS A 100 15.91 1.54 -21.09
C HIS A 100 15.76 3.04 -20.80
N PRO A 101 16.76 3.90 -21.12
CA PRO A 101 16.60 5.33 -20.99
C PRO A 101 15.50 5.80 -21.93
N VAL A 102 14.40 6.29 -21.37
CA VAL A 102 13.37 6.95 -22.17
C VAL A 102 13.70 8.45 -22.21
N LEU A 103 14.64 8.83 -23.09
CA LEU A 103 14.66 10.18 -23.61
C LEU A 103 13.82 10.18 -24.89
N PRO A 104 13.03 11.23 -25.12
CA PRO A 104 12.16 11.31 -26.31
C PRO A 104 12.93 11.37 -27.64
N THR A 105 14.26 11.51 -27.59
CA THR A 105 15.13 11.37 -28.75
C THR A 105 16.41 10.64 -28.37
N PRO A 106 16.75 9.49 -29.00
CA PRO A 106 17.97 8.73 -28.76
C PRO A 106 19.26 9.52 -29.03
N THR A 107 19.16 10.69 -29.64
CA THR A 107 20.25 11.53 -30.11
C THR A 107 20.85 12.45 -29.03
N LEU A 108 20.16 12.70 -27.91
CA LEU A 108 20.61 13.68 -26.90
C LEU A 108 21.36 13.10 -25.69
N GLY A 109 21.34 11.77 -25.50
CA GLY A 109 22.09 11.13 -24.44
C GLY A 109 21.25 10.32 -23.44
N SER A 110 21.91 9.75 -22.44
CA SER A 110 21.28 8.97 -21.36
C SER A 110 21.87 9.31 -20.01
N VAL A 111 21.05 9.26 -18.96
CA VAL A 111 21.52 9.30 -17.57
C VAL A 111 20.96 8.07 -16.86
N ARG A 112 21.83 7.27 -16.26
CA ARG A 112 21.47 5.99 -15.62
C ARG A 112 21.98 5.94 -14.20
N PRO A 113 21.15 5.66 -13.19
CA PRO A 113 21.64 5.24 -11.89
C PRO A 113 22.45 3.95 -12.03
N ASN A 114 23.49 3.81 -11.21
CA ASN A 114 24.35 2.63 -11.18
C ASN A 114 24.20 1.89 -9.84
N TRP A 115 24.24 2.65 -8.73
CA TRP A 115 23.95 2.12 -7.42
C TRP A 115 23.25 3.17 -6.54
N ILE A 116 22.54 2.67 -5.53
CA ILE A 116 21.81 3.45 -4.53
C ILE A 116 22.26 2.93 -3.16
N GLY A 117 22.68 3.84 -2.29
CA GLY A 117 22.98 3.53 -0.89
C GLY A 117 22.09 4.33 0.03
N THR A 118 21.57 3.74 1.10
CA THR A 118 20.76 4.44 2.11
C THR A 118 21.19 4.10 3.52
N VAL A 119 21.03 5.07 4.44
CA VAL A 119 21.15 4.86 5.88
C VAL A 119 20.01 5.59 6.56
N ALA A 120 19.21 4.88 7.37
CA ALA A 120 18.04 5.44 8.01
C ALA A 120 17.81 4.91 9.42
N GLY A 121 17.24 5.76 10.27
CA GLY A 121 16.56 5.34 11.49
C GLY A 121 15.21 4.74 11.14
N ARG A 122 14.79 3.71 11.89
CA ARG A 122 13.47 3.05 11.79
C ARG A 122 12.71 3.23 13.09
N VAL A 123 11.45 3.59 13.00
CA VAL A 123 10.50 3.58 14.12
C VAL A 123 9.26 2.84 13.70
N GLY A 124 8.81 1.88 14.51
CA GLY A 124 7.70 1.03 14.12
C GLY A 124 6.90 0.48 15.28
N LEU A 125 5.75 -0.05 14.94
CA LEU A 125 4.85 -0.74 15.86
C LEU A 125 4.88 -2.22 15.57
N VAL A 126 5.13 -2.99 16.62
CA VAL A 126 5.20 -4.45 16.61
C VAL A 126 3.90 -5.02 17.13
N GLU A 127 3.31 -5.93 16.35
CA GLU A 127 2.18 -6.74 16.75
C GLU A 127 2.46 -8.20 16.40
N ASP A 128 2.79 -9.01 17.42
CA ASP A 128 3.23 -10.40 17.30
C ASP A 128 4.36 -10.56 16.25
N ARG A 129 4.03 -11.07 15.08
CA ARG A 129 4.97 -11.33 13.96
C ARG A 129 5.01 -10.22 12.92
N TRP A 130 4.31 -9.13 13.15
CA TRP A 130 4.21 -8.04 12.21
C TRP A 130 4.85 -6.78 12.76
N LEU A 131 5.53 -6.08 11.88
CA LEU A 131 6.12 -4.78 12.12
C LEU A 131 5.69 -3.83 11.01
N VAL A 132 5.04 -2.74 11.39
CA VAL A 132 4.80 -1.60 10.50
C VAL A 132 5.71 -0.47 10.95
N TYR A 133 6.45 0.12 10.02
CA TYR A 133 7.47 1.11 10.38
C TYR A 133 7.59 2.25 9.38
N GLY A 134 8.07 3.37 9.88
CA GLY A 134 8.60 4.49 9.10
C GLY A 134 10.11 4.51 9.13
N LYS A 135 10.73 5.03 8.07
CA LYS A 135 12.18 5.27 7.93
C LYS A 135 12.43 6.75 7.67
N PHE A 136 13.49 7.27 8.25
CA PHE A 136 14.00 8.59 7.91
C PHE A 136 15.53 8.61 8.01
N GLY A 137 16.17 9.21 7.01
CA GLY A 137 17.63 9.21 6.93
C GLY A 137 18.19 9.92 5.71
N GLY A 138 19.31 9.40 5.20
CA GLY A 138 20.00 9.89 4.01
C GLY A 138 20.12 8.81 2.94
N GLY A 139 20.12 9.25 1.69
CA GLY A 139 20.35 8.41 0.53
C GLY A 139 21.39 9.01 -0.42
N TRP A 140 22.13 8.14 -1.09
CA TRP A 140 23.13 8.47 -2.09
C TRP A 140 22.82 7.70 -3.36
N VAL A 141 22.87 8.38 -4.49
CA VAL A 141 22.61 7.79 -5.81
C VAL A 141 23.76 8.14 -6.73
N GLN A 142 24.49 7.14 -7.19
CA GLN A 142 25.48 7.35 -8.25
C GLN A 142 24.83 7.14 -9.61
N SER A 143 25.02 8.12 -10.50
CA SER A 143 24.51 8.07 -11.88
C SER A 143 25.63 8.29 -12.88
N ASN A 144 25.56 7.55 -13.98
CA ASN A 144 26.40 7.76 -15.17
C ASN A 144 25.58 8.54 -16.20
N ALA A 145 26.15 9.62 -16.71
CA ALA A 145 25.56 10.44 -17.77
C ALA A 145 26.39 10.35 -19.05
N SER A 146 25.70 10.18 -20.18
CA SER A 146 26.28 10.29 -21.51
C SER A 146 25.40 11.25 -22.32
N LEU A 147 25.96 12.37 -22.77
CA LEU A 147 25.28 13.37 -23.59
C LEU A 147 25.96 13.45 -24.95
N ASN A 148 25.19 13.33 -26.02
CA ASN A 148 25.66 13.42 -27.40
C ASN A 148 25.13 14.70 -28.04
N PHE A 149 26.02 15.65 -28.33
CA PHE A 149 25.72 16.81 -29.13
C PHE A 149 26.41 16.67 -30.51
N PRO A 150 25.93 17.35 -31.55
CA PRO A 150 26.59 17.33 -32.84
C PRO A 150 28.08 17.70 -32.71
N GLY A 151 28.97 16.72 -32.90
CA GLY A 151 30.43 16.90 -32.83
C GLY A 151 31.07 16.76 -31.45
N VAL A 152 30.33 16.55 -30.34
CA VAL A 152 30.87 16.40 -28.98
C VAL A 152 30.08 15.35 -28.21
N THR A 153 30.77 14.30 -27.73
CA THR A 153 30.23 13.34 -26.76
C THR A 153 30.82 13.63 -25.39
N TRP A 154 29.96 13.89 -24.40
CA TRP A 154 30.38 14.06 -23.04
C TRP A 154 29.95 12.84 -22.21
N GLN A 155 30.85 12.33 -21.36
CA GLN A 155 30.58 11.24 -20.42
C GLN A 155 31.08 11.61 -19.04
N GLY A 156 30.28 11.31 -17.99
CA GLY A 156 30.67 11.58 -16.62
C GLY A 156 29.82 10.78 -15.64
N SER A 157 30.38 10.64 -14.44
CA SER A 157 29.65 10.05 -13.31
C SER A 157 29.50 11.07 -12.19
N ASN A 158 28.40 11.02 -11.47
CA ASN A 158 28.17 11.86 -10.30
C ASN A 158 27.41 11.09 -9.22
N THR A 159 27.71 11.41 -7.95
CA THR A 159 26.98 10.91 -6.80
C THR A 159 26.18 12.06 -6.19
N SER A 160 24.87 11.93 -6.21
CA SER A 160 23.93 12.86 -5.58
C SER A 160 23.51 12.33 -4.23
N SER A 161 23.34 13.20 -3.24
CA SER A 161 22.84 12.85 -1.91
C SER A 161 21.56 13.60 -1.61
N GLY A 162 20.72 13.01 -0.78
CA GLY A 162 19.47 13.61 -0.39
C GLY A 162 18.89 13.02 0.89
N TRP A 163 17.76 13.56 1.34
CA TRP A 163 17.03 12.99 2.45
C TRP A 163 16.22 11.77 1.99
N LEU A 164 16.12 10.76 2.86
CA LEU A 164 15.31 9.56 2.68
C LEU A 164 14.11 9.61 3.62
N GLY A 165 12.93 9.32 3.10
CA GLY A 165 11.74 8.99 3.87
C GLY A 165 11.11 7.71 3.32
N GLY A 166 10.71 6.79 4.19
CA GLY A 166 10.15 5.51 3.75
C GLY A 166 9.14 4.96 4.73
N VAL A 167 8.36 4.00 4.26
CA VAL A 167 7.41 3.22 5.06
C VAL A 167 7.49 1.76 4.65
N GLY A 168 7.30 0.86 5.60
CA GLY A 168 7.35 -0.56 5.32
C GLY A 168 6.51 -1.41 6.26
N ILE A 169 6.26 -2.61 5.79
CA ILE A 169 5.65 -3.68 6.57
C ILE A 169 6.57 -4.91 6.51
N GLU A 170 6.80 -5.53 7.64
CA GLU A 170 7.67 -6.69 7.75
C GLU A 170 6.98 -7.79 8.57
N CYS A 171 7.10 -9.05 8.15
CA CYS A 171 6.49 -10.19 8.81
C CYS A 171 7.53 -11.26 9.14
N GLY A 172 7.55 -11.68 10.42
CA GLY A 172 8.34 -12.81 10.89
C GLY A 172 7.62 -14.13 10.60
N PHE A 173 8.15 -15.00 9.74
CA PHE A 173 7.51 -16.27 9.41
C PHE A 173 8.19 -17.51 10.01
N LYS A 174 9.43 -17.37 10.48
CA LYS A 174 10.17 -18.35 11.29
C LYS A 174 10.96 -17.60 12.35
N SER A 175 11.54 -18.32 13.32
CA SER A 175 12.26 -17.71 14.45
C SER A 175 13.30 -16.65 14.05
N HIS A 176 13.92 -16.78 12.88
CA HIS A 176 15.02 -15.92 12.43
C HIS A 176 14.75 -15.20 11.10
N TRP A 177 13.69 -15.57 10.38
CA TRP A 177 13.43 -15.04 9.06
C TRP A 177 12.25 -14.08 9.05
N THR A 178 12.42 -12.97 8.34
CA THR A 178 11.35 -12.02 8.03
C THR A 178 11.30 -11.75 6.53
N ILE A 179 10.13 -11.35 6.08
CA ILE A 179 9.93 -10.77 4.74
C ILE A 179 9.38 -9.36 4.89
N LYS A 180 9.84 -8.43 4.06
CA LYS A 180 9.39 -7.04 4.09
C LYS A 180 8.92 -6.56 2.72
N LEU A 181 7.98 -5.64 2.74
CA LEU A 181 7.62 -4.76 1.63
C LEU A 181 7.84 -3.33 2.08
N GLU A 182 8.58 -2.56 1.31
CA GLU A 182 9.02 -1.22 1.67
C GLU A 182 8.87 -0.26 0.49
N TYR A 183 8.44 0.95 0.77
CA TYR A 183 8.48 2.08 -0.14
C TYR A 183 9.41 3.14 0.41
N ASP A 184 10.37 3.56 -0.40
CA ASP A 184 11.34 4.60 -0.08
C ASP A 184 11.25 5.74 -1.09
N TYR A 185 11.36 6.98 -0.58
CA TYR A 185 11.48 8.21 -1.36
C TYR A 185 12.80 8.89 -0.99
N ILE A 186 13.63 9.20 -1.98
CA ILE A 186 14.86 9.99 -1.80
C ILE A 186 14.68 11.32 -2.52
N GLY A 187 14.60 12.41 -1.74
CA GLY A 187 14.60 13.77 -2.25
C GLY A 187 16.01 14.21 -2.57
N LEU A 188 16.44 13.98 -3.82
CA LEU A 188 17.75 14.42 -4.32
C LEU A 188 17.65 15.90 -4.67
N GLY A 189 18.46 16.75 -4.04
CA GLY A 189 18.54 18.19 -4.34
C GLY A 189 18.97 18.50 -5.79
N HIS A 190 19.04 19.78 -6.13
CA HIS A 190 19.45 20.23 -7.45
C HIS A 190 20.86 19.74 -7.80
N TRP A 191 21.00 19.10 -8.94
CA TRP A 191 22.29 18.73 -9.48
C TRP A 191 22.87 19.87 -10.33
N THR A 192 24.04 20.37 -9.95
CA THR A 192 24.83 21.29 -10.76
C THR A 192 26.12 20.61 -11.20
N SER A 193 26.29 20.39 -12.51
CA SER A 193 27.57 19.93 -13.06
C SER A 193 28.51 21.10 -13.26
N ALA A 194 29.76 20.93 -12.83
CA ALA A 194 30.82 21.95 -13.03
C ALA A 194 31.29 22.08 -14.48
N THR A 195 30.92 21.18 -15.37
CA THR A 195 31.48 21.03 -16.73
C THR A 195 30.48 21.15 -17.88
N VAL A 196 29.19 21.24 -17.60
CA VAL A 196 28.15 21.46 -18.61
C VAL A 196 27.30 22.66 -18.16
N PRO A 197 26.82 23.56 -19.09
CA PRO A 197 25.92 24.64 -18.69
C PRO A 197 24.80 24.06 -17.86
N ALA A 198 24.61 24.61 -16.65
CA ALA A 198 23.73 24.08 -15.61
C ALA A 198 22.34 23.73 -16.16
N ILE A 199 22.10 22.47 -16.42
CA ILE A 199 20.77 21.95 -16.67
C ILE A 199 20.24 21.57 -15.28
N PRO A 200 19.27 22.31 -14.72
CA PRO A 200 18.70 21.98 -13.42
C PRO A 200 17.87 20.71 -13.57
N LEU A 201 18.44 19.59 -13.18
CA LEU A 201 17.72 18.31 -13.07
C LEU A 201 17.19 18.22 -11.65
N ASN A 202 15.91 18.50 -11.45
CA ASN A 202 15.20 18.11 -10.24
C ASN A 202 14.97 16.60 -10.32
N ARG A 203 15.54 15.85 -9.41
CA ARG A 203 15.39 14.40 -9.38
C ARG A 203 14.98 13.95 -8.00
N ASP A 204 13.84 13.29 -7.96
CA ASP A 204 13.42 12.50 -6.84
C ASP A 204 13.49 11.03 -7.25
N LEU A 205 13.96 10.17 -6.38
CA LEU A 205 13.99 8.73 -6.59
C LEU A 205 12.97 8.07 -5.68
N GLN A 206 12.15 7.23 -6.25
CA GLN A 206 11.16 6.42 -5.55
C GLN A 206 11.47 4.96 -5.77
N MET A 207 11.29 4.14 -4.73
CA MET A 207 11.59 2.71 -4.79
C MET A 207 10.50 1.92 -4.09
N VAL A 208 10.15 0.75 -4.65
CA VAL A 208 9.42 -0.29 -3.93
C VAL A 208 10.32 -1.51 -3.86
N LYS A 209 10.56 -1.99 -2.65
CA LYS A 209 11.46 -3.11 -2.38
C LYS A 209 10.72 -4.25 -1.68
N PHE A 210 10.89 -5.46 -2.16
CA PHE A 210 10.56 -6.68 -1.46
C PHE A 210 11.84 -7.32 -0.94
N GLY A 211 11.91 -7.56 0.37
CA GLY A 211 13.13 -8.05 1.01
C GLY A 211 12.89 -9.24 1.92
N ALA A 212 13.94 -10.00 2.17
CA ALA A 212 14.00 -11.03 3.18
C ALA A 212 15.19 -10.78 4.11
N ASN A 213 14.98 -10.87 5.42
CA ASN A 213 16.01 -10.69 6.43
C ASN A 213 16.20 -11.97 7.23
N TYR A 214 17.44 -12.25 7.58
CA TYR A 214 17.84 -13.21 8.59
C TYR A 214 18.29 -12.46 9.85
N LYS A 215 17.60 -12.67 10.96
CA LYS A 215 17.90 -12.09 12.25
C LYS A 215 18.82 -13.01 13.05
N PHE A 216 19.88 -12.43 13.60
CA PHE A 216 20.79 -13.13 14.50
C PHE A 216 20.26 -13.04 15.95
N GLU A 217 20.44 -14.10 16.72
CA GLU A 217 20.05 -14.08 18.15
C GLU A 217 20.89 -13.04 18.89
N SER A 218 20.22 -12.08 19.51
CA SER A 218 20.85 -11.24 20.52
C SER A 218 20.87 -12.02 21.83
N GLY A 219 22.03 -12.33 22.35
CA GLY A 219 22.18 -13.09 23.60
C GLY A 219 21.74 -12.35 24.89
N LEU A 220 20.72 -11.48 24.81
CA LEU A 220 20.11 -10.84 25.96
C LEU A 220 18.88 -11.66 26.40
N PRO A 221 18.70 -11.93 27.70
CA PRO A 221 17.60 -12.75 28.19
C PRO A 221 16.25 -12.05 28.00
N ASP A 222 15.28 -12.81 27.46
CA ASP A 222 13.89 -12.39 27.32
C ASP A 222 13.27 -12.11 28.68
N THR A 223 12.77 -10.90 28.92
CA THR A 223 11.95 -10.58 30.10
C THR A 223 10.55 -11.14 29.87
N VAL A 224 10.26 -12.25 30.54
CA VAL A 224 8.98 -12.99 30.49
C VAL A 224 7.88 -12.20 31.20
N ALA A 225 6.78 -11.91 30.49
CA ALA A 225 5.52 -11.46 31.06
C ALA A 225 4.60 -12.67 31.37
N PRO A 226 3.80 -12.67 32.47
CA PRO A 226 3.09 -13.85 32.94
C PRO A 226 1.84 -14.20 32.11
N ALA A 227 1.62 -15.51 31.98
CA ALA A 227 0.50 -16.12 31.26
C ALA A 227 -0.86 -15.89 31.95
N ARG A 228 -1.88 -15.54 31.22
CA ARG A 228 -3.28 -15.54 31.63
C ARG A 228 -4.03 -16.75 31.06
N THR A 229 -4.83 -17.37 31.92
CA THR A 229 -5.61 -18.60 31.71
C THR A 229 -6.81 -18.40 30.80
N VAL A 230 -7.01 -19.36 29.86
CA VAL A 230 -8.12 -19.39 28.89
C VAL A 230 -9.18 -20.39 29.34
N HIS A 231 -10.44 -19.97 29.32
CA HIS A 231 -11.59 -20.90 29.32
C HIS A 231 -12.67 -20.41 28.32
N SER A 232 -12.99 -21.31 27.40
CA SER A 232 -14.23 -21.49 26.62
C SER A 232 -14.85 -20.32 25.84
N ALA A 233 -14.61 -20.27 24.50
CA ALA A 233 -15.53 -19.68 23.51
C ALA A 233 -15.16 -19.97 22.05
N VAL A 234 -14.91 -21.20 21.65
CA VAL A 234 -14.52 -21.53 20.25
C VAL A 234 -15.62 -21.25 19.21
N ARG A 235 -16.88 -21.02 19.65
CA ARG A 235 -17.99 -20.75 18.74
C ARG A 235 -18.30 -19.26 18.51
N SER A 236 -17.90 -18.39 19.43
CA SER A 236 -18.08 -16.92 19.32
C SER A 236 -16.91 -16.23 18.61
N GLU A 237 -15.69 -16.77 18.66
CA GLU A 237 -14.49 -16.13 18.09
C GLU A 237 -14.57 -15.93 16.57
N GLY A 238 -15.17 -16.88 15.82
CA GLY A 238 -15.28 -16.78 14.37
C GLY A 238 -16.24 -15.71 13.89
N GLU A 239 -17.37 -15.52 14.60
CA GLU A 239 -18.36 -14.48 14.26
C GLU A 239 -17.88 -13.09 14.68
N ASP A 240 -17.19 -12.98 15.81
CA ASP A 240 -16.62 -11.71 16.28
C ASP A 240 -15.49 -11.25 15.37
N LEU A 241 -14.63 -12.17 14.93
CA LEU A 241 -13.59 -11.87 13.96
C LEU A 241 -14.16 -11.44 12.60
N ALA A 242 -15.27 -12.07 12.17
CA ALA A 242 -15.97 -11.67 10.95
C ALA A 242 -16.47 -10.22 11.03
N LYS A 243 -17.13 -9.86 12.12
CA LYS A 243 -17.64 -8.50 12.34
C LYS A 243 -16.50 -7.49 12.46
N LYS A 244 -15.43 -7.82 13.17
CA LYS A 244 -14.22 -6.97 13.27
C LYS A 244 -13.57 -6.76 11.90
N SER A 245 -13.40 -7.81 11.10
CA SER A 245 -12.76 -7.70 9.77
C SER A 245 -13.56 -6.88 8.76
N GLN A 246 -14.87 -6.74 8.97
CA GLN A 246 -15.81 -5.98 8.14
C GLN A 246 -16.05 -4.56 8.66
N ASN A 247 -15.51 -4.22 9.82
CA ASN A 247 -15.60 -2.90 10.42
C ASN A 247 -14.35 -2.08 10.04
N PRO A 248 -14.45 -0.99 9.25
CA PRO A 248 -13.30 -0.20 8.79
C PRO A 248 -12.59 0.57 9.91
N ILE A 249 -13.17 0.64 11.11
CA ILE A 249 -12.60 1.27 12.31
C ILE A 249 -12.54 0.31 13.49
N ALA A 250 -12.38 -1.00 13.22
CA ALA A 250 -12.21 -1.98 14.28
C ALA A 250 -10.91 -1.75 15.06
N ASP A 251 -10.93 -2.09 16.34
CA ASP A 251 -9.73 -2.20 17.16
C ASP A 251 -8.96 -3.49 16.80
N MET A 252 -8.48 -3.54 15.58
CA MET A 252 -7.76 -4.67 15.01
C MET A 252 -6.89 -4.20 13.85
N VAL A 253 -5.61 -4.52 13.89
CA VAL A 253 -4.72 -4.29 12.73
C VAL A 253 -5.15 -5.18 11.57
N SER A 254 -5.28 -4.60 10.40
CA SER A 254 -5.56 -5.35 9.16
C SER A 254 -4.83 -4.76 7.97
N VAL A 255 -4.50 -5.61 7.00
CA VAL A 255 -3.86 -5.18 5.75
C VAL A 255 -4.64 -5.76 4.57
N PRO A 256 -5.66 -5.06 4.06
CA PRO A 256 -6.36 -5.39 2.85
C PRO A 256 -5.50 -5.14 1.59
N PHE A 257 -5.45 -6.12 0.71
CA PHE A 257 -5.00 -6.03 -0.68
C PHE A 257 -6.23 -6.14 -1.55
N GLN A 258 -6.67 -5.01 -2.13
CA GLN A 258 -7.90 -4.94 -2.91
C GLN A 258 -7.58 -4.64 -4.37
N SER A 259 -7.75 -5.64 -5.23
CA SER A 259 -7.66 -5.47 -6.68
C SER A 259 -9.03 -5.09 -7.25
N ASN A 260 -9.05 -4.01 -8.03
CA ASN A 260 -10.23 -3.54 -8.77
C ASN A 260 -9.89 -3.56 -10.25
N THR A 261 -10.49 -4.50 -10.97
CA THR A 261 -10.44 -4.59 -12.43
C THR A 261 -11.62 -3.85 -13.00
N ASN A 262 -11.38 -2.72 -13.65
CA ASN A 262 -12.39 -1.84 -14.21
C ASN A 262 -12.46 -2.05 -15.73
N PHE A 263 -13.59 -2.56 -16.22
CA PHE A 263 -13.79 -2.89 -17.62
C PHE A 263 -14.44 -1.75 -18.40
N ASN A 264 -14.09 -1.65 -19.67
CA ASN A 264 -14.61 -0.66 -20.62
C ASN A 264 -14.28 0.79 -20.19
N ALA A 265 -13.06 1.01 -19.74
CA ALA A 265 -12.54 2.33 -19.41
C ALA A 265 -12.03 3.06 -20.67
N GLY A 266 -12.32 4.36 -20.74
CA GLY A 266 -11.85 5.24 -21.80
C GLY A 266 -12.49 5.03 -23.18
N PRO A 267 -12.02 5.77 -24.19
CA PRO A 267 -12.62 5.77 -25.53
C PRO A 267 -12.44 4.45 -26.29
N TYR A 268 -11.49 3.62 -25.88
CA TYR A 268 -11.18 2.33 -26.51
C TYR A 268 -11.69 1.12 -25.74
N ASN A 269 -12.58 1.31 -24.73
CA ASN A 269 -13.16 0.25 -23.90
C ASN A 269 -12.12 -0.71 -23.31
N ARG A 270 -11.04 -0.17 -22.76
CA ARG A 270 -9.92 -0.95 -22.22
C ARG A 270 -10.12 -1.27 -20.75
N THR A 271 -9.27 -2.13 -20.23
CA THR A 271 -9.28 -2.52 -18.81
C THR A 271 -8.27 -1.68 -18.03
N GLN A 272 -8.72 -1.06 -16.94
CA GLN A 272 -7.89 -0.43 -15.92
C GLN A 272 -7.77 -1.38 -14.73
N GLU A 273 -6.56 -1.53 -14.20
CA GLU A 273 -6.31 -2.28 -12.97
C GLU A 273 -5.85 -1.33 -11.86
N VAL A 274 -6.45 -1.47 -10.67
CA VAL A 274 -6.08 -0.72 -9.48
C VAL A 274 -5.96 -1.67 -8.30
N LEU A 275 -4.74 -1.93 -7.84
CA LEU A 275 -4.49 -2.64 -6.60
C LEU A 275 -4.30 -1.64 -5.47
N ASN A 276 -5.23 -1.58 -4.54
CA ASN A 276 -5.13 -0.78 -3.32
C ASN A 276 -4.53 -1.63 -2.19
N ILE A 277 -3.42 -1.18 -1.63
CA ILE A 277 -2.85 -1.71 -0.38
C ILE A 277 -3.32 -0.78 0.74
N GLN A 278 -4.08 -1.33 1.72
CA GLN A 278 -4.83 -0.50 2.66
C GLN A 278 -4.58 -0.88 4.13
N PRO A 279 -3.38 -0.67 4.70
CA PRO A 279 -3.15 -0.93 6.11
C PRO A 279 -4.09 -0.08 7.00
N VAL A 280 -4.71 -0.75 7.96
CA VAL A 280 -5.55 -0.16 9.00
C VAL A 280 -4.91 -0.47 10.34
N ILE A 281 -4.59 0.56 11.10
CA ILE A 281 -3.86 0.47 12.37
C ILE A 281 -4.63 1.24 13.44
N PRO A 282 -5.16 0.56 14.47
CA PRO A 282 -5.73 1.22 15.63
C PRO A 282 -4.60 1.76 16.54
N LEU A 283 -4.74 2.99 16.97
CA LEU A 283 -3.83 3.67 17.89
C LEU A 283 -4.63 4.11 19.11
N ARG A 284 -4.33 3.55 20.27
CA ARG A 284 -4.97 3.93 21.53
C ARG A 284 -4.45 5.27 22.01
N ILE A 285 -5.30 6.29 22.14
CA ILE A 285 -4.94 7.60 22.67
C ILE A 285 -5.04 7.59 24.19
N ASN A 286 -6.17 7.12 24.72
CA ASN A 286 -6.45 7.02 26.16
C ASN A 286 -7.52 5.91 26.42
N ALA A 287 -8.06 5.84 27.63
CA ALA A 287 -9.07 4.85 28.00
C ALA A 287 -10.39 4.99 27.20
N ASP A 288 -10.71 6.19 26.75
CA ASP A 288 -12.02 6.51 26.15
C ASP A 288 -11.97 6.64 24.62
N TRP A 289 -10.77 6.90 24.03
CA TRP A 289 -10.61 7.25 22.63
C TRP A 289 -9.47 6.51 21.94
N ASN A 290 -9.76 6.03 20.74
CA ASN A 290 -8.82 5.48 19.77
C ASN A 290 -8.73 6.38 18.53
N VAL A 291 -7.59 6.33 17.83
CA VAL A 291 -7.46 6.80 16.45
C VAL A 291 -7.20 5.61 15.55
N ILE A 292 -8.02 5.45 14.53
CA ILE A 292 -7.78 4.45 13.49
C ILE A 292 -7.10 5.14 12.32
N SER A 293 -5.87 4.74 12.04
CA SER A 293 -5.09 5.19 10.89
C SER A 293 -5.33 4.24 9.72
N ARG A 294 -5.83 4.74 8.60
CA ARG A 294 -6.01 3.98 7.36
C ARG A 294 -5.29 4.67 6.22
N THR A 295 -4.30 3.98 5.67
CA THR A 295 -3.58 4.42 4.47
C THR A 295 -4.14 3.69 3.25
N ILE A 296 -4.25 4.35 2.11
CA ILE A 296 -4.63 3.74 0.84
C ILE A 296 -3.53 4.08 -0.16
N MET A 297 -2.80 3.05 -0.60
CA MET A 297 -1.74 3.16 -1.59
C MET A 297 -2.16 2.42 -2.87
N PRO A 298 -2.54 3.13 -3.95
CA PRO A 298 -2.97 2.52 -5.20
C PRO A 298 -1.78 2.21 -6.11
N VAL A 299 -1.69 0.98 -6.60
CA VAL A 299 -0.84 0.58 -7.71
C VAL A 299 -1.74 0.44 -8.93
N ILE A 300 -1.48 1.24 -9.97
CA ILE A 300 -2.40 1.46 -11.08
C ILE A 300 -1.78 1.00 -12.40
N SER A 301 -2.57 0.31 -13.21
CA SER A 301 -2.34 0.13 -14.64
C SER A 301 -3.43 0.89 -15.41
N GLN A 302 -3.10 2.11 -15.84
CA GLN A 302 -4.01 3.03 -16.51
C GLN A 302 -3.88 2.92 -18.03
N PRO A 303 -4.97 2.61 -18.76
CA PRO A 303 -4.97 2.71 -20.22
C PRO A 303 -4.74 4.14 -20.68
N SER A 304 -3.83 4.32 -21.61
CA SER A 304 -3.63 5.64 -22.26
C SER A 304 -4.87 6.05 -23.05
N PRO A 305 -5.32 7.29 -22.95
CA PRO A 305 -6.42 7.80 -23.78
C PRO A 305 -6.02 8.04 -25.24
N LEU A 306 -4.72 8.11 -25.54
CA LEU A 306 -4.20 8.48 -26.87
C LEU A 306 -3.51 7.31 -27.58
N PHE A 307 -2.94 6.36 -26.85
CA PHE A 307 -2.12 5.28 -27.41
C PHE A 307 -2.59 3.90 -26.94
N ASN A 308 -2.23 2.87 -27.68
CA ASN A 308 -2.59 1.48 -27.33
C ASN A 308 -1.60 0.86 -26.32
N ASN A 309 -1.25 1.60 -25.27
CA ASN A 309 -0.39 1.17 -24.15
C ASN A 309 -1.05 1.52 -22.82
N ASN A 310 -0.50 0.96 -21.73
CA ASN A 310 -0.85 1.31 -20.35
C ASN A 310 0.31 2.05 -19.70
N THR A 311 0.00 3.02 -18.85
CA THR A 311 0.92 3.59 -17.88
C THR A 311 0.74 2.85 -16.55
N ASN A 312 1.84 2.32 -16.01
CA ASN A 312 1.83 1.58 -14.75
C ASN A 312 2.62 2.35 -13.69
N GLY A 313 2.12 2.36 -12.47
CA GLY A 313 2.82 3.03 -11.37
C GLY A 313 1.98 3.14 -10.11
N ILE A 314 2.48 3.92 -9.16
CA ILE A 314 1.76 4.27 -7.93
C ILE A 314 0.93 5.52 -8.21
N GLY A 315 -0.29 5.55 -7.70
CA GLY A 315 -1.15 6.74 -7.71
C GLY A 315 -0.94 7.62 -6.48
N ASP A 316 -1.85 8.58 -6.28
CA ASP A 316 -1.82 9.46 -5.12
C ASP A 316 -2.20 8.68 -3.84
N ILE A 317 -1.35 8.77 -2.81
CA ILE A 317 -1.57 8.09 -1.52
C ILE A 317 -2.53 8.89 -0.68
N THR A 318 -3.56 8.21 -0.15
CA THR A 318 -4.56 8.79 0.74
C THR A 318 -4.36 8.27 2.16
N GLN A 319 -4.40 9.19 3.12
CA GLN A 319 -4.36 8.91 4.55
C GLN A 319 -5.66 9.38 5.21
N GLN A 320 -6.28 8.50 5.99
CA GLN A 320 -7.47 8.78 6.78
C GLN A 320 -7.18 8.54 8.26
N PHE A 321 -7.69 9.41 9.12
CA PHE A 321 -7.70 9.21 10.56
C PHE A 321 -9.13 9.28 11.06
N PHE A 322 -9.54 8.29 11.86
CA PHE A 322 -10.84 8.27 12.49
C PHE A 322 -10.68 8.30 14.00
N PHE A 323 -11.14 9.35 14.63
CA PHE A 323 -11.32 9.42 16.08
C PHE A 323 -12.60 8.67 16.42
N THR A 324 -12.51 7.63 17.24
CA THR A 324 -13.59 6.73 17.59
C THR A 324 -13.57 6.44 19.10
N PRO A 325 -14.73 6.28 19.77
CA PRO A 325 -14.76 5.81 21.16
C PRO A 325 -14.09 4.44 21.30
N ALA A 326 -13.27 4.27 22.35
CA ALA A 326 -12.61 2.99 22.65
C ALA A 326 -13.64 1.90 23.05
N HIS A 327 -14.78 2.31 23.61
CA HIS A 327 -15.88 1.46 23.99
C HIS A 327 -17.18 1.89 23.29
N PRO A 328 -17.33 1.58 21.98
CA PRO A 328 -18.52 1.96 21.24
C PRO A 328 -19.74 1.19 21.74
N GLY A 329 -20.91 1.85 21.71
CA GLY A 329 -22.20 1.21 21.98
C GLY A 329 -22.70 0.40 20.76
N SER A 330 -24.03 0.33 20.60
CA SER A 330 -24.65 -0.34 19.44
C SER A 330 -24.34 0.36 18.11
N LEU A 331 -24.10 1.65 18.13
CA LEU A 331 -23.61 2.44 16.99
C LEU A 331 -22.09 2.63 17.15
N ILE A 332 -21.34 2.07 16.22
CA ILE A 332 -19.89 2.27 16.08
C ILE A 332 -19.71 3.42 15.10
N TRP A 333 -18.94 4.43 15.46
CA TRP A 333 -18.71 5.60 14.62
C TRP A 333 -17.33 6.18 14.79
N GLY A 334 -16.87 6.88 13.79
CA GLY A 334 -15.62 7.62 13.83
C GLY A 334 -15.64 8.79 12.86
N VAL A 335 -14.96 9.86 13.22
CA VAL A 335 -14.83 11.08 12.39
C VAL A 335 -13.39 11.57 12.41
N GLY A 336 -12.97 12.25 11.38
CA GLY A 336 -11.64 12.83 11.35
C GLY A 336 -11.24 13.41 10.00
N PRO A 337 -9.96 13.73 9.82
CA PRO A 337 -9.44 14.26 8.57
C PRO A 337 -9.07 13.13 7.59
N VAL A 338 -9.19 13.46 6.32
CA VAL A 338 -8.60 12.73 5.20
C VAL A 338 -7.73 13.67 4.39
N PHE A 339 -6.58 13.19 3.94
CA PHE A 339 -5.71 13.92 3.03
C PHE A 339 -5.07 13.00 2.01
N THR A 340 -4.87 13.54 0.81
CA THR A 340 -4.22 12.85 -0.29
C THR A 340 -2.99 13.65 -0.71
N VAL A 341 -1.85 12.98 -0.82
CA VAL A 341 -0.60 13.58 -1.26
C VAL A 341 -0.33 13.23 -2.72
N PRO A 342 0.21 14.17 -3.53
CA PRO A 342 0.51 13.94 -4.94
C PRO A 342 1.76 13.08 -5.11
N SER A 343 1.64 11.80 -4.77
CA SER A 343 2.71 10.79 -4.82
C SER A 343 2.73 9.99 -6.12
N ALA A 344 1.82 10.30 -7.05
CA ALA A 344 1.72 9.57 -8.31
C ALA A 344 3.04 9.59 -9.09
N THR A 345 3.45 8.40 -9.56
CA THR A 345 4.70 8.21 -10.31
C THR A 345 4.62 8.70 -11.76
N ASP A 346 3.41 8.96 -12.24
CA ASP A 346 3.16 9.54 -13.56
C ASP A 346 1.96 10.50 -13.46
N PRO A 347 1.96 11.63 -14.21
CA PRO A 347 0.87 12.61 -14.19
C PRO A 347 -0.52 12.06 -14.51
N ILE A 348 -0.62 10.96 -15.25
CA ILE A 348 -1.91 10.32 -15.59
C ILE A 348 -2.44 9.45 -14.43
N LEU A 349 -1.60 9.10 -13.45
CA LEU A 349 -1.94 8.24 -12.33
C LEU A 349 -2.39 9.00 -11.08
N GLY A 350 -2.33 10.33 -11.10
CA GLY A 350 -2.71 11.16 -9.96
C GLY A 350 -3.20 12.55 -10.34
N THR A 351 -3.70 13.24 -9.33
CA THR A 351 -4.25 14.59 -9.48
C THR A 351 -3.16 15.67 -9.55
N GLY A 352 -1.98 15.39 -8.98
CA GLY A 352 -0.92 16.38 -8.81
C GLY A 352 -1.26 17.46 -7.77
N LYS A 353 -2.31 17.23 -6.96
CA LYS A 353 -2.79 18.15 -5.92
C LYS A 353 -2.65 17.53 -4.53
N VAL A 354 -2.43 18.39 -3.55
CA VAL A 354 -2.65 18.05 -2.14
C VAL A 354 -4.12 18.22 -1.86
N LEU A 355 -4.80 17.13 -1.45
CA LEU A 355 -6.21 17.18 -1.09
C LEU A 355 -6.35 17.07 0.43
N PHE A 356 -7.36 17.75 0.96
CA PHE A 356 -7.72 17.70 2.38
C PHE A 356 -9.23 17.77 2.54
N GLY A 357 -9.76 17.13 3.59
CA GLY A 357 -11.18 17.22 3.93
C GLY A 357 -11.58 16.37 5.12
N PRO A 358 -12.87 16.36 5.47
CA PRO A 358 -13.42 15.52 6.53
C PRO A 358 -13.71 14.11 6.02
N THR A 359 -13.61 13.13 6.93
CA THR A 359 -14.10 11.76 6.74
C THR A 359 -14.92 11.34 7.94
N ALA A 360 -15.93 10.52 7.71
CA ALA A 360 -16.76 9.93 8.75
C ALA A 360 -17.16 8.50 8.39
N VAL A 361 -17.35 7.68 9.41
CA VAL A 361 -17.88 6.33 9.27
C VAL A 361 -18.87 6.05 10.40
N ALA A 362 -19.93 5.34 10.08
CA ALA A 362 -20.89 4.85 11.07
C ALA A 362 -21.39 3.47 10.67
N LEU A 363 -21.49 2.55 11.63
CA LEU A 363 -22.00 1.20 11.40
C LEU A 363 -22.67 0.61 12.63
N VAL A 364 -23.50 -0.40 12.37
CA VAL A 364 -24.16 -1.25 13.37
C VAL A 364 -23.95 -2.72 13.03
N THR A 365 -23.96 -3.58 14.05
CA THR A 365 -23.70 -5.02 13.88
C THR A 365 -24.83 -5.90 14.48
N PRO A 366 -26.10 -5.75 14.06
CA PRO A 366 -27.22 -6.51 14.62
C PRO A 366 -27.19 -7.98 14.13
N GLY A 367 -27.18 -8.95 15.06
CA GLY A 367 -27.18 -10.39 14.72
C GLY A 367 -26.04 -10.73 13.77
N HIS A 368 -26.35 -11.29 12.60
CA HIS A 368 -25.37 -11.68 11.57
C HIS A 368 -24.96 -10.54 10.62
N TRP A 369 -25.56 -9.37 10.76
CA TRP A 369 -25.33 -8.24 9.86
C TRP A 369 -24.21 -7.33 10.32
N VAL A 370 -23.51 -6.74 9.35
CA VAL A 370 -22.67 -5.55 9.52
C VAL A 370 -23.12 -4.55 8.47
N ILE A 371 -23.71 -3.45 8.90
CA ILE A 371 -24.30 -2.43 8.02
C ILE A 371 -23.73 -1.08 8.40
N GLY A 372 -23.20 -0.36 7.43
CA GLY A 372 -22.63 0.95 7.68
C GLY A 372 -22.39 1.75 6.42
N VAL A 373 -21.82 2.93 6.62
CA VAL A 373 -21.40 3.84 5.57
C VAL A 373 -20.14 4.59 5.98
N LEU A 374 -19.20 4.71 5.06
CA LEU A 374 -18.05 5.60 5.15
C LEU A 374 -18.25 6.72 4.14
N VAL A 375 -18.02 7.96 4.54
CA VAL A 375 -18.13 9.13 3.66
C VAL A 375 -16.90 10.03 3.84
N ASN A 376 -16.49 10.67 2.77
CA ASN A 376 -15.54 11.78 2.84
C ASN A 376 -15.77 12.76 1.69
N ASN A 377 -15.27 13.98 1.85
CA ASN A 377 -15.13 14.94 0.77
C ASN A 377 -13.75 15.57 0.85
N GLN A 378 -13.08 15.72 -0.26
CA GLN A 378 -11.74 16.31 -0.33
C GLN A 378 -11.69 17.48 -1.32
N TRP A 379 -11.00 18.53 -0.94
CA TRP A 379 -10.73 19.70 -1.78
C TRP A 379 -9.22 19.84 -2.00
N SER A 380 -8.82 20.32 -3.17
CA SER A 380 -7.44 20.69 -3.40
C SER A 380 -7.07 21.94 -2.59
N VAL A 381 -6.07 21.79 -1.70
CA VAL A 381 -5.55 22.87 -0.84
C VAL A 381 -4.14 23.30 -1.23
N GLY A 382 -3.50 22.59 -2.17
CA GLY A 382 -2.15 22.88 -2.65
C GLY A 382 -1.75 21.95 -3.82
N GLY A 383 -0.46 21.94 -4.13
CA GLY A 383 0.11 21.10 -5.19
C GLY A 383 0.40 21.87 -6.48
N ASN A 384 0.49 21.17 -7.60
CA ASN A 384 0.89 21.75 -8.88
C ASN A 384 -0.16 22.77 -9.41
N PRO A 385 0.20 24.06 -9.57
CA PRO A 385 -0.76 25.09 -10.01
C PRO A 385 -1.27 24.89 -11.44
N LEU A 386 -0.55 24.13 -12.28
CA LEU A 386 -0.93 23.85 -13.66
C LEU A 386 -1.96 22.72 -13.77
N ARG A 387 -2.23 21.99 -12.69
CA ARG A 387 -3.26 20.95 -12.66
C ARG A 387 -4.61 21.56 -12.24
N PRO A 388 -5.72 21.05 -12.76
CA PRO A 388 -7.05 21.54 -12.38
C PRO A 388 -7.31 21.37 -10.88
N PRO A 389 -8.16 22.22 -10.29
CA PRO A 389 -8.62 22.02 -8.92
C PRO A 389 -9.41 20.71 -8.80
N VAL A 390 -9.47 20.18 -7.58
CA VAL A 390 -10.20 18.96 -7.25
C VAL A 390 -11.20 19.26 -6.15
N ASN A 391 -12.42 18.77 -6.29
CA ASN A 391 -13.43 18.74 -5.25
C ASN A 391 -14.23 17.44 -5.44
N GLU A 392 -13.91 16.42 -4.65
CA GLU A 392 -14.46 15.08 -4.82
C GLU A 392 -15.11 14.54 -3.56
N PHE A 393 -16.23 13.89 -3.74
CA PHE A 393 -16.98 13.20 -2.71
C PHE A 393 -16.87 11.69 -2.89
N LEU A 394 -16.82 10.97 -1.79
CA LEU A 394 -16.89 9.52 -1.73
C LEU A 394 -17.89 9.08 -0.66
N ALA A 395 -18.78 8.18 -1.03
CA ALA A 395 -19.60 7.42 -0.09
C ALA A 395 -19.45 5.93 -0.38
N GLN A 396 -19.18 5.16 0.67
CA GLN A 396 -19.07 3.72 0.60
C GLN A 396 -20.06 3.10 1.60
N PRO A 397 -21.34 2.92 1.22
CA PRO A 397 -22.23 2.07 1.99
C PRO A 397 -21.73 0.63 1.94
N PHE A 398 -21.83 -0.09 3.04
CA PHE A 398 -21.47 -1.51 3.09
C PHE A 398 -22.49 -2.31 3.88
N VAL A 399 -22.82 -3.47 3.34
CA VAL A 399 -23.75 -4.42 3.93
C VAL A 399 -23.11 -5.80 3.82
N ASN A 400 -22.89 -6.45 4.97
CA ASN A 400 -22.40 -7.80 5.02
C ASN A 400 -23.35 -8.67 5.83
N TYR A 401 -23.59 -9.89 5.36
CA TYR A 401 -24.35 -10.90 6.06
C TYR A 401 -23.49 -12.11 6.35
N ASN A 402 -23.18 -12.35 7.60
CA ASN A 402 -22.33 -13.43 8.05
C ASN A 402 -23.09 -14.75 8.16
N MET A 403 -22.52 -15.80 7.61
CA MET A 403 -23.06 -17.16 7.56
C MET A 403 -22.16 -18.15 8.32
N ALA A 404 -22.62 -19.39 8.45
CA ALA A 404 -21.83 -20.45 9.07
C ALA A 404 -20.48 -20.67 8.34
N HIS A 405 -19.50 -21.19 9.08
CA HIS A 405 -18.15 -21.55 8.57
C HIS A 405 -17.36 -20.37 7.98
N GLY A 406 -17.62 -19.14 8.46
CA GLY A 406 -16.89 -17.95 8.06
C GLY A 406 -17.26 -17.39 6.69
N TRP A 407 -18.28 -17.92 6.02
CA TRP A 407 -18.79 -17.35 4.78
C TRP A 407 -19.59 -16.07 5.04
N TYR A 408 -19.58 -15.15 4.08
CA TYR A 408 -20.42 -13.95 4.14
C TYR A 408 -20.79 -13.44 2.75
N LEU A 409 -21.97 -12.89 2.64
CA LEU A 409 -22.36 -12.06 1.49
C LEU A 409 -21.91 -10.63 1.76
N THR A 410 -21.47 -9.92 0.74
CA THR A 410 -20.96 -8.56 0.84
C THR A 410 -21.46 -7.68 -0.30
N SER A 411 -21.83 -6.46 0.03
CA SER A 411 -22.00 -5.37 -0.93
C SER A 411 -21.35 -4.12 -0.33
N SER A 412 -20.40 -3.54 -1.04
CA SER A 412 -19.64 -2.38 -0.59
C SER A 412 -19.27 -1.50 -1.79
N PRO A 413 -20.27 -0.98 -2.52
CA PRO A 413 -20.03 -0.10 -3.66
C PRO A 413 -19.35 1.20 -3.23
N VAL A 414 -18.47 1.75 -4.08
CA VAL A 414 -17.86 3.06 -3.86
C VAL A 414 -18.51 4.06 -4.80
N ILE A 415 -19.41 4.86 -4.25
CA ILE A 415 -20.10 5.95 -4.94
C ILE A 415 -19.18 7.16 -4.89
N THR A 416 -18.92 7.79 -6.03
CA THR A 416 -18.11 9.01 -6.09
C THR A 416 -18.82 10.13 -6.83
N ALA A 417 -18.47 11.38 -6.49
CA ALA A 417 -18.89 12.55 -7.25
C ALA A 417 -17.72 13.53 -7.39
N ASP A 418 -17.51 14.01 -8.61
CA ASP A 418 -16.66 15.17 -8.89
C ASP A 418 -17.58 16.40 -9.00
N TRP A 419 -17.53 17.28 -7.99
CA TRP A 419 -18.39 18.46 -7.92
C TRP A 419 -18.04 19.52 -8.96
N LEU A 420 -16.85 19.44 -9.56
CA LEU A 420 -16.38 20.38 -10.59
C LEU A 420 -16.67 19.91 -12.02
N ALA A 421 -17.10 18.66 -12.17
CA ALA A 421 -17.47 18.12 -13.47
C ALA A 421 -18.77 18.75 -14.01
N ALA A 422 -18.93 18.71 -15.31
CA ALA A 422 -20.14 19.23 -15.98
C ALA A 422 -21.40 18.51 -15.49
N PRO A 423 -22.58 19.14 -15.50
CA PRO A 423 -23.85 18.51 -15.15
C PRO A 423 -24.06 17.20 -15.90
N GLY A 424 -24.43 16.14 -15.17
CA GLY A 424 -24.59 14.78 -15.72
C GLY A 424 -23.29 13.97 -15.87
N GLN A 425 -22.13 14.57 -15.59
CA GLN A 425 -20.82 13.90 -15.62
C GLN A 425 -20.20 13.79 -14.22
N GLN A 426 -20.92 14.11 -13.17
CA GLN A 426 -20.40 14.21 -11.80
C GLN A 426 -20.33 12.87 -11.09
N TRP A 427 -21.36 12.03 -11.23
CA TRP A 427 -21.57 10.87 -10.39
C TRP A 427 -21.11 9.56 -11.02
N THR A 428 -20.48 8.71 -10.19
CA THR A 428 -20.31 7.28 -10.48
C THR A 428 -21.03 6.50 -9.36
N VAL A 429 -22.04 5.72 -9.75
CA VAL A 429 -22.89 4.95 -8.82
C VAL A 429 -22.84 3.47 -9.20
N PRO A 430 -22.00 2.66 -8.55
CA PRO A 430 -21.98 1.21 -8.73
C PRO A 430 -23.09 0.52 -7.92
N ILE A 431 -23.64 -0.55 -8.47
CA ILE A 431 -24.54 -1.49 -7.79
C ILE A 431 -23.96 -2.89 -7.98
N GLY A 432 -23.94 -3.69 -6.91
CA GLY A 432 -23.43 -5.05 -7.00
C GLY A 432 -23.12 -5.62 -5.62
N GLY A 433 -22.44 -6.75 -5.64
CA GLY A 433 -22.06 -7.45 -4.43
C GLY A 433 -21.29 -8.74 -4.75
N GLY A 434 -21.02 -9.50 -3.73
CA GLY A 434 -20.21 -10.69 -3.84
C GLY A 434 -20.27 -11.60 -2.64
N LEU A 435 -19.33 -12.53 -2.61
CA LEU A 435 -19.18 -13.55 -1.59
C LEU A 435 -17.76 -13.49 -1.03
N GLY A 436 -17.66 -13.69 0.27
CA GLY A 436 -16.38 -13.79 0.95
C GLY A 436 -16.33 -14.89 1.98
N ARG A 437 -15.13 -15.17 2.46
CA ARG A 437 -14.90 -16.15 3.51
C ARG A 437 -13.74 -15.70 4.40
N ILE A 438 -13.91 -15.92 5.70
CA ILE A 438 -12.84 -15.80 6.71
C ILE A 438 -12.37 -17.20 7.04
N PHE A 439 -11.06 -17.39 7.00
CA PHE A 439 -10.41 -18.67 7.27
C PHE A 439 -8.99 -18.44 7.81
N LYS A 440 -8.31 -19.50 8.20
CA LYS A 440 -6.91 -19.42 8.63
C LYS A 440 -6.00 -20.02 7.56
N LEU A 441 -4.89 -19.32 7.25
CA LEU A 441 -3.75 -19.86 6.52
C LEU A 441 -2.65 -20.17 7.54
N GLY A 442 -2.55 -21.43 7.95
CA GLY A 442 -1.81 -21.79 9.16
C GLY A 442 -2.46 -21.14 10.38
N ASP A 443 -1.71 -20.33 11.11
CA ASP A 443 -2.22 -19.59 12.27
C ASP A 443 -2.74 -18.19 11.92
N GLN A 444 -2.50 -17.71 10.69
CA GLN A 444 -2.88 -16.38 10.25
C GLN A 444 -4.34 -16.32 9.82
N PRO A 445 -5.21 -15.57 10.52
CA PRO A 445 -6.57 -15.29 10.04
C PRO A 445 -6.53 -14.41 8.80
N VAL A 446 -7.33 -14.77 7.81
CA VAL A 446 -7.48 -14.02 6.56
C VAL A 446 -8.96 -13.89 6.18
N SER A 447 -9.30 -12.79 5.53
CA SER A 447 -10.59 -12.60 4.87
C SER A 447 -10.36 -12.45 3.39
N ALA A 448 -11.02 -13.29 2.58
CA ALA A 448 -10.97 -13.18 1.13
C ALA A 448 -12.39 -12.97 0.59
N ASN A 449 -12.55 -12.07 -0.39
CA ASN A 449 -13.81 -11.89 -1.08
C ASN A 449 -13.62 -11.57 -2.56
N ILE A 450 -14.69 -11.83 -3.31
CA ILE A 450 -14.82 -11.45 -4.71
C ILE A 450 -16.22 -10.84 -4.89
N ALA A 451 -16.29 -9.70 -5.59
CA ALA A 451 -17.53 -8.96 -5.83
C ALA A 451 -17.53 -8.33 -7.22
N GLY A 452 -18.71 -8.30 -7.85
CA GLY A 452 -18.93 -7.62 -9.12
C GLY A 452 -19.83 -6.41 -8.94
N TYR A 453 -19.51 -5.31 -9.63
CA TYR A 453 -20.31 -4.07 -9.60
C TYR A 453 -20.54 -3.56 -11.02
N TYR A 454 -21.73 -3.03 -11.24
CA TYR A 454 -22.11 -2.35 -12.47
C TYR A 454 -22.37 -0.88 -12.18
N ASN A 455 -21.75 0.03 -12.92
CA ASN A 455 -21.93 1.47 -12.78
C ASN A 455 -23.23 1.91 -13.49
N VAL A 456 -24.34 2.00 -12.74
CA VAL A 456 -25.66 2.41 -13.24
C VAL A 456 -25.72 3.89 -13.62
N VAL A 457 -24.90 4.71 -12.93
CA VAL A 457 -24.64 6.11 -13.29
C VAL A 457 -23.14 6.26 -13.40
N ARG A 458 -22.68 6.90 -14.44
CA ARG A 458 -21.25 7.13 -14.67
C ARG A 458 -21.00 8.26 -15.68
N PRO A 459 -19.87 8.97 -15.58
CA PRO A 459 -19.41 9.88 -16.63
C PRO A 459 -19.14 9.17 -17.95
N THR A 460 -19.15 9.92 -19.04
CA THR A 460 -18.77 9.43 -20.35
C THR A 460 -17.31 8.93 -20.33
N GLY A 461 -17.09 7.71 -20.81
CA GLY A 461 -15.76 7.07 -20.79
C GLY A 461 -15.34 6.44 -19.47
N ALA A 462 -16.12 6.58 -18.39
CA ALA A 462 -15.89 5.83 -17.17
C ALA A 462 -16.22 4.33 -17.35
N PRO A 463 -15.59 3.43 -16.57
CA PRO A 463 -15.84 1.99 -16.66
C PRO A 463 -17.30 1.60 -16.50
N ASN A 464 -17.72 0.53 -17.19
CA ASN A 464 -19.07 -0.03 -17.04
C ASN A 464 -19.16 -0.99 -15.86
N TRP A 465 -18.15 -1.87 -15.74
CA TRP A 465 -18.10 -2.96 -14.77
C TRP A 465 -16.84 -2.87 -13.95
N GLN A 466 -16.94 -3.30 -12.70
CA GLN A 466 -15.81 -3.52 -11.84
C GLN A 466 -15.88 -4.94 -11.25
N LEU A 467 -14.80 -5.69 -11.38
CA LEU A 467 -14.56 -6.90 -10.60
C LEU A 467 -13.62 -6.51 -9.45
N ARG A 468 -14.01 -6.79 -8.22
CA ARG A 468 -13.21 -6.58 -7.04
C ARG A 468 -12.82 -7.91 -6.43
N ALA A 469 -11.53 -8.13 -6.24
CA ALA A 469 -11.00 -9.22 -5.44
C ALA A 469 -10.21 -8.63 -4.27
N GLN A 470 -10.46 -9.11 -3.06
CA GLN A 470 -9.77 -8.62 -1.87
C GLN A 470 -9.27 -9.77 -1.02
N LEU A 471 -8.03 -9.66 -0.54
CA LEU A 471 -7.44 -10.49 0.49
C LEU A 471 -7.00 -9.59 1.63
N SER A 472 -7.49 -9.84 2.84
CA SER A 472 -7.13 -9.06 4.03
C SER A 472 -6.42 -9.97 5.03
N LEU A 473 -5.23 -9.58 5.42
CA LEU A 473 -4.52 -10.17 6.55
C LEU A 473 -5.07 -9.52 7.83
N LEU A 474 -5.47 -10.35 8.80
CA LEU A 474 -6.14 -9.91 10.02
C LEU A 474 -5.26 -10.21 11.23
N PHE A 475 -5.09 -9.22 12.12
CA PHE A 475 -4.27 -9.33 13.32
C PHE A 475 -5.13 -8.96 14.54
N PRO A 476 -6.00 -9.89 15.01
CA PRO A 476 -6.79 -9.68 16.21
C PRO A 476 -5.87 -9.56 17.43
N GLU A 477 -6.12 -8.59 18.30
CA GLU A 477 -5.50 -8.55 19.62
C GLU A 477 -5.83 -9.85 20.36
N ARG A 478 -4.82 -10.46 20.97
CA ARG A 478 -4.96 -11.66 21.80
C ARG A 478 -5.33 -11.31 23.23
#